data_430e81c6ddd2d99c0b209b232c06d8ce
#
_entry.id   430e81c6ddd2d99c0b209b232c06d8ce
#
_cell.length_a   1.000
_cell.length_b   1.000
_cell.length_c   1.000
_cell.angle_alpha   90.00
_cell.angle_beta   90.00
_cell.angle_gamma   90.00
#
_symmetry.space_group_name_H-M   'P 1'
#
loop_
_entity.id
_entity.type
_entity.pdbx_description
1 polymer ?
#
loop_
_entity_poly.entity_id
_entity_poly.type
_entity_poly.pdbx_seq_one_letter_code
_entity_poly.pdbx_strand_id
1 'polypeptide(L)'
;MARKTLARGGLLALLTASVAACAAADTAPPQTAATAKGCLASGDGYLRARVRGALDLDVNWRNDEMECTGGSRPDGSGLRVSIAGPAQSDGRRLRFVFGIEGTAEGAAVGQRPTNLTVIFEGERRLFATQGDDKCTVDTLTQQRTGPLGGPKRSWRIEAHGFCVGPAATLTGDARLLVTRFDFAGRIDLTDEAPGK
;
A
#
# COMPACT_ATOMS: atom_id res chain seq x y z
N MET A 1 -58.31 -12.82 80.86
CA MET A 1 -57.52 -13.49 81.90
C MET A 1 -56.15 -13.80 81.29
N ALA A 2 -55.14 -13.08 81.80
CA ALA A 2 -53.90 -13.54 82.38
C ALA A 2 -53.11 -14.58 81.53
N ARG A 3 -51.86 -14.53 81.26
CA ARG A 3 -50.58 -13.99 81.82
C ARG A 3 -49.49 -14.08 80.77
N LYS A 4 -48.71 -13.06 80.63
CA LYS A 4 -47.29 -12.94 80.71
C LYS A 4 -46.42 -14.19 80.77
N THR A 5 -45.41 -14.28 79.89
CA THR A 5 -44.05 -14.53 80.34
C THR A 5 -43.03 -14.10 79.27
N LEU A 6 -42.05 -13.34 79.72
CA LEU A 6 -40.81 -12.97 79.03
C LEU A 6 -39.85 -14.16 79.01
N ALA A 7 -39.01 -14.27 77.97
CA ALA A 7 -37.67 -14.82 78.06
C ALA A 7 -36.74 -14.17 77.06
N ARG A 8 -35.66 -13.67 77.63
CA ARG A 8 -34.46 -13.06 77.00
C ARG A 8 -33.63 -14.15 76.34
N GLY A 9 -32.87 -13.76 75.37
CA GLY A 9 -31.65 -14.49 75.05
C GLY A 9 -31.16 -14.40 73.62
N GLY A 10 -30.03 -13.73 73.46
CA GLY A 10 -29.06 -14.16 72.52
C GLY A 10 -28.88 -13.38 71.20
N LEU A 11 -28.19 -12.29 71.31
CA LEU A 11 -27.60 -11.55 70.20
C LEU A 11 -26.34 -12.32 69.72
N LEU A 12 -26.40 -12.98 68.58
CA LEU A 12 -25.21 -13.49 67.91
C LEU A 12 -25.03 -12.71 66.60
N ALA A 13 -24.15 -11.74 66.60
CA ALA A 13 -23.71 -11.01 65.42
C ALA A 13 -22.74 -11.87 64.64
N LEU A 14 -23.16 -12.41 63.50
CA LEU A 14 -22.27 -13.00 62.48
C LEU A 14 -21.77 -11.87 61.57
N LEU A 15 -20.54 -11.50 61.78
CA LEU A 15 -19.77 -10.68 60.85
C LEU A 15 -19.39 -11.52 59.65
N THR A 16 -20.08 -11.36 58.53
CA THR A 16 -19.67 -11.90 57.21
C THR A 16 -18.66 -10.90 56.62
N ALA A 17 -17.37 -11.26 56.65
CA ALA A 17 -16.35 -10.55 55.91
C ALA A 17 -16.51 -10.81 54.42
N SER A 18 -16.98 -9.78 53.68
CA SER A 18 -17.01 -9.81 52.23
C SER A 18 -15.59 -9.58 51.70
N VAL A 19 -14.95 -10.61 51.23
CA VAL A 19 -13.68 -10.51 50.49
C VAL A 19 -14.01 -9.98 49.08
N ALA A 20 -13.76 -8.70 48.85
CA ALA A 20 -13.78 -8.09 47.53
C ALA A 20 -12.55 -8.59 46.76
N ALA A 21 -12.75 -9.57 45.87
CA ALA A 21 -11.76 -9.97 44.88
C ALA A 21 -11.61 -8.84 43.84
N CYS A 22 -10.55 -8.05 43.95
CA CYS A 22 -10.12 -7.16 42.85
C CYS A 22 -9.64 -8.04 41.72
N ALA A 23 -10.47 -8.21 40.69
CA ALA A 23 -10.03 -8.72 39.41
C ALA A 23 -9.08 -7.69 38.79
N ALA A 24 -7.79 -7.95 38.82
CA ALA A 24 -6.81 -7.23 38.03
C ALA A 24 -7.15 -7.48 36.55
N ALA A 25 -7.69 -6.45 35.89
CA ALA A 25 -7.78 -6.45 34.44
C ALA A 25 -6.37 -6.45 33.87
N ASP A 26 -5.94 -7.60 33.33
CA ASP A 26 -4.73 -7.69 32.50
C ASP A 26 -4.91 -6.73 31.31
N THR A 27 -4.40 -5.53 31.46
CA THR A 27 -4.27 -4.58 30.36
C THR A 27 -3.12 -5.11 29.50
N ALA A 28 -3.44 -5.87 28.47
CA ALA A 28 -2.47 -6.25 27.44
C ALA A 28 -1.78 -4.96 26.94
N PRO A 29 -0.44 -4.93 26.86
CA PRO A 29 0.25 -3.75 26.35
C PRO A 29 -0.26 -3.45 24.95
N PRO A 30 -0.40 -2.15 24.58
CA PRO A 30 -0.80 -1.77 23.24
C PRO A 30 0.19 -2.43 22.25
N GLN A 31 -0.29 -3.35 21.45
CA GLN A 31 0.48 -3.87 20.33
C GLN A 31 0.76 -2.69 19.41
N THR A 32 1.97 -2.18 19.49
CA THR A 32 2.51 -1.25 18.52
C THR A 32 2.39 -1.99 17.17
N ALA A 33 1.46 -1.58 16.33
CA ALA A 33 1.34 -2.08 14.97
C ALA A 33 2.70 -1.84 14.33
N ALA A 34 3.48 -2.91 14.17
CA ALA A 34 4.73 -2.86 13.46
C ALA A 34 4.40 -2.28 12.09
N THR A 35 4.90 -1.10 11.79
CA THR A 35 4.74 -0.46 10.49
C THR A 35 5.30 -1.44 9.48
N ALA A 36 4.43 -2.05 8.69
CA ALA A 36 4.83 -3.06 7.73
C ALA A 36 5.89 -2.44 6.82
N LYS A 37 7.12 -2.90 6.98
CA LYS A 37 8.26 -2.42 6.19
C LYS A 37 8.12 -3.00 4.79
N GLY A 38 8.10 -2.11 3.78
CA GLY A 38 8.03 -2.54 2.39
C GLY A 38 6.77 -2.07 1.65
N CYS A 39 6.62 -2.57 0.44
CA CYS A 39 5.58 -2.20 -0.51
C CYS A 39 4.18 -2.71 -0.11
N LEU A 40 4.08 -4.01 0.20
CA LEU A 40 2.86 -4.70 0.60
C LEU A 40 2.99 -5.28 2.00
N ALA A 41 1.93 -5.17 2.80
CA ALA A 41 1.90 -5.75 4.14
C ALA A 41 2.00 -7.29 4.15
N SER A 42 1.55 -7.93 3.08
CA SER A 42 1.67 -9.38 2.84
C SER A 42 3.11 -9.84 2.58
N GLY A 43 4.02 -8.92 2.24
CA GLY A 43 5.43 -9.25 1.98
C GLY A 43 5.73 -9.76 0.56
N ASP A 44 4.73 -9.89 -0.31
CA ASP A 44 4.83 -10.46 -1.65
C ASP A 44 4.90 -9.40 -2.78
N GLY A 45 5.22 -8.16 -2.44
CA GLY A 45 5.50 -7.11 -3.42
C GLY A 45 6.80 -7.36 -4.18
N TYR A 46 6.84 -6.95 -5.42
CA TYR A 46 8.04 -7.04 -6.25
C TYR A 46 8.00 -6.06 -7.42
N LEU A 47 9.18 -5.76 -7.98
CA LEU A 47 9.34 -5.17 -9.31
C LEU A 47 10.48 -5.89 -10.03
N ARG A 48 10.17 -6.39 -11.21
CA ARG A 48 11.14 -6.88 -12.18
C ARG A 48 11.02 -6.06 -13.44
N ALA A 49 12.13 -5.51 -13.91
CA ALA A 49 12.13 -4.73 -15.14
C ALA A 49 13.47 -4.84 -15.86
N ARG A 50 13.42 -4.79 -17.18
CA ARG A 50 14.60 -4.74 -18.01
C ARG A 50 14.70 -3.40 -18.69
N VAL A 51 15.72 -2.62 -18.31
CA VAL A 51 15.98 -1.26 -18.79
C VAL A 51 17.21 -1.29 -19.70
N ARG A 52 17.15 -0.61 -20.84
CA ARG A 52 18.21 -0.52 -21.84
C ARG A 52 18.34 0.92 -22.37
N GLY A 53 19.55 1.29 -22.78
CA GLY A 53 19.86 2.60 -23.38
C GLY A 53 20.69 3.49 -22.48
N ALA A 54 20.21 4.66 -22.11
CA ALA A 54 20.95 5.56 -21.21
C ALA A 54 21.23 4.95 -19.82
N LEU A 55 20.56 3.87 -19.48
CA LEU A 55 20.80 3.00 -18.34
C LEU A 55 20.59 1.55 -18.78
N ASP A 56 21.58 0.70 -18.57
CA ASP A 56 21.46 -0.75 -18.74
C ASP A 56 21.36 -1.39 -17.36
N LEU A 57 20.15 -1.86 -17.01
CA LEU A 57 19.84 -2.41 -15.70
C LEU A 57 18.76 -3.48 -15.79
N ASP A 58 18.99 -4.61 -15.15
CA ASP A 58 17.97 -5.59 -14.84
C ASP A 58 17.55 -5.41 -13.38
N VAL A 59 16.34 -4.88 -13.19
CA VAL A 59 15.72 -4.67 -11.87
C VAL A 59 15.12 -5.97 -11.39
N ASN A 60 15.36 -6.30 -10.13
CA ASN A 60 14.70 -7.40 -9.42
C ASN A 60 14.59 -7.05 -7.94
N TRP A 61 13.64 -6.18 -7.59
CA TRP A 61 13.43 -5.73 -6.23
C TRP A 61 12.35 -6.55 -5.53
N ARG A 62 12.57 -6.82 -4.26
CA ARG A 62 11.64 -7.52 -3.38
C ARG A 62 10.88 -6.52 -2.53
N ASN A 63 9.84 -7.01 -1.89
CA ASN A 63 8.92 -6.21 -1.09
C ASN A 63 9.58 -5.28 -0.07
N ASP A 64 10.56 -5.79 0.67
CA ASP A 64 11.27 -5.09 1.74
C ASP A 64 12.30 -4.06 1.23
N GLU A 65 12.63 -4.13 -0.05
CA GLU A 65 13.54 -3.22 -0.75
C GLU A 65 12.81 -2.04 -1.40
N MET A 66 11.47 -2.05 -1.39
CA MET A 66 10.64 -1.10 -2.16
C MET A 66 9.69 -0.31 -1.28
N GLU A 67 9.38 0.88 -1.77
CA GLU A 67 8.23 1.68 -1.32
C GLU A 67 7.23 1.83 -2.46
N CYS A 68 5.97 1.52 -2.18
CA CYS A 68 4.91 1.63 -3.15
C CYS A 68 3.87 2.66 -2.72
N THR A 69 3.45 3.46 -3.68
CA THR A 69 2.33 4.37 -3.57
C THR A 69 1.53 4.35 -4.86
N GLY A 70 0.29 4.79 -4.81
CA GLY A 70 -0.52 4.88 -6.02
C GLY A 70 -1.96 5.23 -5.69
N GLY A 71 -2.75 5.38 -6.74
CA GLY A 71 -4.15 5.76 -6.67
C GLY A 71 -4.74 5.98 -8.06
N SER A 72 -5.76 6.81 -8.15
CA SER A 72 -6.27 7.26 -9.44
C SER A 72 -5.24 8.12 -10.17
N ARG A 73 -5.25 8.09 -11.50
CA ARG A 73 -4.52 9.08 -12.31
C ARG A 73 -5.09 10.48 -12.06
N PRO A 74 -4.28 11.54 -12.13
CA PRO A 74 -4.75 12.90 -11.90
C PRO A 74 -5.88 13.36 -12.83
N ASP A 75 -5.91 12.80 -14.04
CA ASP A 75 -6.93 13.06 -15.06
C ASP A 75 -8.18 12.16 -14.93
N GLY A 76 -8.20 11.28 -13.92
CA GLY A 76 -9.28 10.32 -13.70
C GLY A 76 -9.36 9.18 -14.71
N SER A 77 -8.45 9.11 -15.68
CA SER A 77 -8.53 8.16 -16.81
C SER A 77 -8.09 6.73 -16.46
N GLY A 78 -7.69 6.46 -15.21
CA GLY A 78 -7.21 5.13 -14.82
C GLY A 78 -6.44 5.13 -13.50
N LEU A 79 -5.48 4.24 -13.40
CA LEU A 79 -4.68 4.03 -12.19
C LEU A 79 -3.23 4.48 -12.36
N ARG A 80 -2.64 4.94 -11.27
CA ARG A 80 -1.22 5.26 -11.18
C ARG A 80 -0.57 4.42 -10.09
N VAL A 81 0.51 3.73 -10.44
CA VAL A 81 1.33 2.94 -9.51
C VAL A 81 2.74 3.50 -9.50
N SER A 82 3.29 3.75 -8.33
CA SER A 82 4.63 4.30 -8.14
C SER A 82 5.43 3.38 -7.22
N ILE A 83 6.57 2.90 -7.71
CA ILE A 83 7.44 1.95 -7.01
C ILE A 83 8.84 2.55 -6.96
N ALA A 84 9.32 2.86 -5.75
CA ALA A 84 10.71 3.27 -5.51
C ALA A 84 11.51 2.09 -4.98
N GLY A 85 12.69 1.90 -5.55
CA GLY A 85 13.61 0.85 -5.15
C GLY A 85 14.47 1.22 -3.95
N PRO A 86 15.48 0.41 -3.65
CA PRO A 86 16.36 0.64 -2.52
C PRO A 86 17.11 1.96 -2.67
N ALA A 87 17.19 2.69 -1.55
CA ALA A 87 18.02 3.88 -1.49
C ALA A 87 19.50 3.50 -1.39
N GLN A 88 20.34 4.19 -2.14
CA GLN A 88 21.79 4.13 -2.00
C GLN A 88 22.24 4.87 -0.73
N SER A 89 23.49 4.73 -0.36
CA SER A 89 24.06 5.37 0.84
C SER A 89 23.96 6.90 0.84
N ASP A 90 23.90 7.51 -0.34
CA ASP A 90 23.74 8.96 -0.55
C ASP A 90 22.26 9.38 -0.71
N GLY A 91 21.32 8.48 -0.49
CA GLY A 91 19.89 8.72 -0.60
C GLY A 91 19.32 8.68 -2.02
N ARG A 92 20.16 8.50 -3.04
CA ARG A 92 19.69 8.33 -4.42
C ARG A 92 18.99 7.01 -4.59
N ARG A 93 17.93 6.99 -5.41
CA ARG A 93 17.23 5.75 -5.79
C ARG A 93 16.48 5.92 -7.10
N LEU A 94 16.10 4.81 -7.70
CA LEU A 94 15.22 4.78 -8.86
C LEU A 94 13.77 4.64 -8.43
N ARG A 95 12.89 5.36 -9.14
CA ARG A 95 11.44 5.21 -9.03
C ARG A 95 10.84 4.97 -10.41
N PHE A 96 9.99 3.98 -10.50
CA PHE A 96 9.15 3.71 -11.66
C PHE A 96 7.73 4.16 -11.37
N VAL A 97 7.14 4.91 -12.29
CA VAL A 97 5.74 5.36 -12.21
C VAL A 97 5.02 4.89 -13.46
N PHE A 98 4.02 4.04 -13.26
CA PHE A 98 3.16 3.50 -14.30
C PHE A 98 1.81 4.20 -14.25
N GLY A 99 1.39 4.83 -15.35
CA GLY A 99 0.05 5.38 -15.52
C GLY A 99 -0.74 4.51 -16.48
N ILE A 100 -1.67 3.71 -15.97
CA ILE A 100 -2.41 2.70 -16.71
C ILE A 100 -3.78 3.25 -17.06
N GLU A 101 -4.04 3.43 -18.35
CA GLU A 101 -5.28 4.02 -18.86
C GLU A 101 -6.45 3.04 -18.84
N GLY A 102 -7.67 3.57 -18.74
CA GLY A 102 -8.91 2.78 -18.90
C GLY A 102 -9.11 1.70 -17.85
N THR A 103 -8.53 1.84 -16.68
CA THR A 103 -8.62 0.85 -15.60
C THR A 103 -9.40 1.42 -14.42
N ALA A 104 -10.54 0.80 -14.10
CA ALA A 104 -11.35 1.15 -12.94
C ALA A 104 -10.90 0.39 -11.68
N GLU A 105 -11.30 0.90 -10.51
CA GLU A 105 -11.10 0.24 -9.22
C GLU A 105 -11.67 -1.19 -9.22
N GLY A 106 -10.87 -2.15 -8.79
CA GLY A 106 -11.27 -3.55 -8.64
C GLY A 106 -11.39 -4.33 -9.94
N ALA A 107 -11.17 -3.70 -11.09
CA ALA A 107 -11.26 -4.38 -12.38
C ALA A 107 -9.98 -5.19 -12.69
N ALA A 108 -10.16 -6.41 -13.17
CA ALA A 108 -9.12 -7.12 -13.91
C ALA A 108 -9.23 -6.75 -15.38
N VAL A 109 -8.13 -6.44 -16.01
CA VAL A 109 -8.11 -6.00 -17.41
C VAL A 109 -7.02 -6.69 -18.21
N GLY A 110 -7.28 -6.88 -19.51
CA GLY A 110 -6.27 -7.25 -20.49
C GLY A 110 -5.46 -6.04 -20.92
N GLN A 111 -5.09 -5.99 -22.18
CA GLN A 111 -4.22 -4.93 -22.73
C GLN A 111 -4.73 -3.52 -22.44
N ARG A 112 -3.86 -2.69 -21.86
CA ARG A 112 -4.13 -1.26 -21.60
C ARG A 112 -2.96 -0.39 -21.97
N PRO A 113 -3.20 0.73 -22.66
CA PRO A 113 -2.21 1.77 -22.88
C PRO A 113 -1.63 2.23 -21.57
N THR A 114 -0.33 2.47 -21.54
CA THR A 114 0.37 2.77 -20.29
C THR A 114 1.49 3.76 -20.57
N ASN A 115 1.56 4.83 -19.77
CA ASN A 115 2.77 5.65 -19.74
C ASN A 115 3.71 5.19 -18.63
N LEU A 116 4.98 5.45 -18.83
CA LEU A 116 6.03 5.13 -17.89
C LEU A 116 6.91 6.34 -17.65
N THR A 117 7.18 6.61 -16.39
CA THR A 117 8.21 7.57 -15.97
C THR A 117 9.22 6.85 -15.09
N VAL A 118 10.51 7.00 -15.39
CA VAL A 118 11.62 6.53 -14.55
C VAL A 118 12.32 7.75 -13.98
N ILE A 119 12.32 7.87 -12.65
CA ILE A 119 12.83 9.02 -11.91
C ILE A 119 14.11 8.60 -11.17
N PHE A 120 15.16 9.37 -11.33
CA PHE A 120 16.40 9.27 -10.55
C PHE A 120 16.25 10.23 -9.37
N GLU A 121 15.69 9.75 -8.26
CA GLU A 121 15.55 10.55 -7.05
C GLU A 121 16.91 10.91 -6.48
N GLY A 122 17.07 12.16 -6.05
CA GLY A 122 18.36 12.73 -5.66
C GLY A 122 19.18 13.29 -6.84
N GLU A 123 18.78 13.01 -8.07
CA GLU A 123 19.30 13.61 -9.29
C GLU A 123 18.16 14.38 -9.98
N ARG A 124 18.46 15.48 -10.64
CA ARG A 124 17.42 16.23 -11.40
C ARG A 124 17.21 15.59 -12.77
N ARG A 125 16.97 14.28 -12.78
CA ARG A 125 16.89 13.50 -14.01
C ARG A 125 15.68 12.56 -13.96
N LEU A 126 14.89 12.61 -15.03
CA LEU A 126 13.82 11.66 -15.28
C LEU A 126 13.71 11.34 -16.76
N PHE A 127 13.13 10.18 -17.05
CA PHE A 127 12.77 9.75 -18.38
C PHE A 127 11.28 9.45 -18.39
N ALA A 128 10.55 9.96 -19.38
CA ALA A 128 9.12 9.72 -19.52
C ALA A 128 8.77 9.32 -20.94
N THR A 129 7.85 8.38 -21.09
CA THR A 129 7.17 8.15 -22.35
C THR A 129 6.20 9.30 -22.56
N GLN A 130 6.20 9.90 -23.74
CA GLN A 130 5.22 10.92 -24.08
C GLN A 130 3.96 10.23 -24.60
N GLY A 131 2.87 10.34 -23.84
CA GLY A 131 1.61 9.64 -24.14
C GLY A 131 1.55 8.21 -23.59
N ASP A 132 0.41 7.58 -23.77
CA ASP A 132 0.07 6.26 -23.24
C ASP A 132 0.34 5.12 -24.25
N ASP A 133 0.77 5.46 -25.47
CA ASP A 133 0.95 4.54 -26.61
C ASP A 133 2.31 3.84 -26.68
N LYS A 134 3.24 4.21 -25.79
CA LYS A 134 4.62 3.68 -25.82
C LYS A 134 4.80 2.41 -25.00
N CYS A 135 3.94 2.21 -24.01
CA CYS A 135 3.95 0.98 -23.22
C CYS A 135 2.55 0.37 -23.18
N THR A 136 2.52 -0.92 -22.88
CA THR A 136 1.29 -1.68 -22.70
C THR A 136 1.41 -2.54 -21.46
N VAL A 137 0.40 -2.48 -20.60
CA VAL A 137 0.12 -3.54 -19.63
C VAL A 137 -0.67 -4.62 -20.36
N ASP A 138 -0.16 -5.85 -20.39
CA ASP A 138 -0.83 -7.00 -21.01
C ASP A 138 -1.92 -7.57 -20.13
N THR A 139 -1.62 -7.65 -18.85
CA THR A 139 -2.56 -8.15 -17.82
C THR A 139 -2.42 -7.32 -16.56
N LEU A 140 -3.55 -7.04 -15.92
CA LEU A 140 -3.61 -6.41 -14.64
C LEU A 140 -4.69 -7.06 -13.78
N THR A 141 -4.34 -7.39 -12.56
CA THR A 141 -5.28 -7.87 -11.55
C THR A 141 -5.24 -6.96 -10.33
N GLN A 142 -6.37 -6.85 -9.66
CA GLN A 142 -6.53 -6.06 -8.45
C GLN A 142 -7.15 -6.94 -7.36
N GLN A 143 -6.51 -6.98 -6.21
CA GLN A 143 -7.01 -7.66 -5.04
C GLN A 143 -7.14 -6.67 -3.89
N ARG A 144 -8.32 -6.56 -3.31
CA ARG A 144 -8.55 -5.67 -2.17
C ARG A 144 -7.74 -6.15 -0.97
N THR A 145 -7.05 -5.20 -0.32
CA THR A 145 -6.28 -5.41 0.90
C THR A 145 -6.77 -4.47 2.00
N GLY A 146 -6.64 -4.90 3.26
CA GLY A 146 -7.09 -4.09 4.38
C GLY A 146 -8.59 -4.26 4.72
N PRO A 147 -9.09 -3.50 5.70
CA PRO A 147 -10.44 -3.65 6.22
C PRO A 147 -11.52 -3.28 5.19
N LEU A 148 -12.66 -3.95 5.30
CA LEU A 148 -13.86 -3.59 4.53
C LEU A 148 -14.53 -2.41 5.24
N GLY A 149 -14.67 -1.31 4.52
CA GLY A 149 -15.31 -0.07 5.00
C GLY A 149 -14.30 1.05 5.26
N GLY A 150 -14.82 2.26 5.42
CA GLY A 150 -14.03 3.47 5.55
C GLY A 150 -13.72 4.15 4.20
N PRO A 151 -13.28 5.42 4.24
CA PRO A 151 -13.10 6.24 3.05
C PRO A 151 -11.87 5.85 2.23
N LYS A 152 -10.93 5.10 2.82
CA LYS A 152 -9.70 4.66 2.16
C LYS A 152 -9.80 3.18 1.82
N ARG A 153 -9.56 2.86 0.55
CA ARG A 153 -9.55 1.50 0.03
C ARG A 153 -8.17 1.19 -0.53
N SER A 154 -7.55 0.12 -0.02
CA SER A 154 -6.22 -0.32 -0.46
C SER A 154 -6.35 -1.55 -1.34
N TRP A 155 -5.56 -1.58 -2.41
CA TRP A 155 -5.53 -2.66 -3.37
C TRP A 155 -4.11 -3.10 -3.64
N ARG A 156 -3.91 -4.40 -3.71
CA ARG A 156 -2.74 -5.01 -4.34
C ARG A 156 -2.99 -5.03 -5.83
N ILE A 157 -2.07 -4.45 -6.57
CA ILE A 157 -2.08 -4.43 -8.04
C ILE A 157 -0.95 -5.33 -8.51
N GLU A 158 -1.26 -6.24 -9.41
CA GLU A 158 -0.27 -7.04 -10.11
C GLU A 158 -0.43 -6.81 -11.61
N ALA A 159 0.67 -6.49 -12.29
CA ALA A 159 0.65 -6.17 -13.70
C ALA A 159 1.92 -6.65 -14.41
N HIS A 160 1.73 -7.09 -15.64
CA HIS A 160 2.78 -7.49 -16.59
C HIS A 160 2.68 -6.64 -17.84
N GLY A 161 3.81 -6.25 -18.42
CA GLY A 161 3.79 -5.44 -19.62
C GLY A 161 5.18 -5.16 -20.21
N PHE A 162 5.18 -4.33 -21.25
CA PHE A 162 6.38 -3.94 -21.96
C PHE A 162 6.23 -2.57 -22.61
N CYS A 163 7.33 -1.97 -23.04
CA CYS A 163 7.32 -0.77 -23.85
C CYS A 163 7.87 -1.06 -25.26
N VAL A 164 7.22 -0.50 -26.27
CA VAL A 164 7.66 -0.53 -27.67
C VAL A 164 8.38 0.73 -28.09
N GLY A 165 8.23 1.82 -27.30
CA GLY A 165 8.88 3.09 -27.53
C GLY A 165 9.69 3.55 -26.31
N PRO A 166 10.78 4.31 -26.52
CA PRO A 166 11.62 4.76 -25.43
C PRO A 166 10.97 5.89 -24.63
N ALA A 167 11.33 5.94 -23.35
CA ALA A 167 11.19 7.13 -22.50
C ALA A 167 12.38 8.06 -22.76
N ALA A 168 12.10 9.36 -22.90
CA ALA A 168 13.09 10.40 -23.14
C ALA A 168 13.25 11.31 -21.92
N THR A 169 14.41 11.93 -21.77
CA THR A 169 14.60 13.03 -20.82
C THR A 169 13.82 14.26 -21.25
N LEU A 170 13.51 15.14 -20.29
CA LEU A 170 12.88 16.44 -20.60
C LEU A 170 13.84 17.38 -21.32
N THR A 171 15.16 17.19 -21.13
CA THR A 171 16.21 17.99 -21.73
C THR A 171 17.29 17.07 -22.28
N GLY A 172 17.73 17.30 -23.54
CA GLY A 172 18.73 16.48 -24.21
C GLY A 172 18.16 15.25 -24.91
N ASP A 173 19.06 14.41 -25.44
CA ASP A 173 18.70 13.31 -26.35
C ASP A 173 18.77 11.92 -25.69
N ALA A 174 19.03 11.87 -24.38
CA ALA A 174 19.15 10.60 -23.68
C ALA A 174 17.80 9.88 -23.63
N ARG A 175 17.83 8.59 -23.91
CA ARG A 175 16.64 7.73 -23.97
C ARG A 175 16.92 6.42 -23.26
N LEU A 176 15.87 5.88 -22.64
CA LEU A 176 15.87 4.51 -22.13
C LEU A 176 14.59 3.77 -22.57
N LEU A 177 14.72 2.47 -22.71
CA LEU A 177 13.61 1.59 -23.05
C LEU A 177 13.43 0.57 -21.93
N VAL A 178 12.24 0.45 -21.40
CA VAL A 178 11.86 -0.64 -20.50
C VAL A 178 11.22 -1.73 -21.34
N THR A 179 12.03 -2.70 -21.76
CA THR A 179 11.58 -3.73 -22.70
C THR A 179 10.59 -4.72 -22.09
N ARG A 180 10.57 -4.82 -20.78
CA ARG A 180 9.63 -5.64 -20.00
C ARG A 180 9.54 -5.12 -18.57
N PHE A 181 8.36 -5.19 -18.00
CA PHE A 181 8.12 -4.97 -16.57
C PHE A 181 7.08 -5.95 -16.04
N ASP A 182 7.20 -6.26 -14.76
CA ASP A 182 6.38 -7.19 -14.03
C ASP A 182 6.42 -6.76 -12.55
N PHE A 183 5.28 -6.41 -11.96
CA PHE A 183 5.26 -5.92 -10.60
C PHE A 183 4.01 -6.32 -9.82
N ALA A 184 4.17 -6.41 -8.50
CA ALA A 184 3.10 -6.38 -7.53
C ALA A 184 3.33 -5.23 -6.55
N GLY A 185 2.38 -4.29 -6.52
CA GLY A 185 2.46 -3.08 -5.72
C GLY A 185 1.13 -2.71 -5.06
N ARG A 186 1.11 -1.56 -4.39
CA ARG A 186 -0.07 -1.05 -3.69
C ARG A 186 -0.55 0.25 -4.30
N ILE A 187 -1.87 0.37 -4.40
CA ILE A 187 -2.56 1.65 -4.56
C ILE A 187 -3.55 1.87 -3.42
N ASP A 188 -3.77 3.12 -3.12
CA ASP A 188 -4.76 3.58 -2.15
C ASP A 188 -5.74 4.52 -2.86
N LEU A 189 -7.01 4.20 -2.79
CA LEU A 189 -8.09 5.02 -3.36
C LEU A 189 -8.90 5.61 -2.22
N THR A 190 -9.27 6.87 -2.35
CA THR A 190 -10.14 7.58 -1.43
C THR A 190 -11.35 8.08 -2.18
N ASP A 191 -12.52 8.07 -1.54
CA ASP A 191 -13.64 8.80 -2.09
C ASP A 191 -13.26 10.28 -2.06
N GLU A 192 -13.14 10.91 -3.21
CA GLU A 192 -13.07 12.37 -3.24
C GLU A 192 -14.37 12.89 -2.63
N ALA A 193 -14.26 13.64 -1.53
CA ALA A 193 -15.40 14.38 -1.03
C ALA A 193 -15.89 15.29 -2.18
N PRO A 194 -17.18 15.27 -2.52
CA PRO A 194 -17.69 16.15 -3.58
C PRO A 194 -17.24 17.55 -3.25
N GLY A 195 -16.46 18.14 -4.16
CA GLY A 195 -15.87 19.47 -4.00
C GLY A 195 -16.96 20.48 -3.64
N LYS A 196 -16.69 21.20 -2.53
CA LYS A 196 -17.50 22.35 -2.11
C LYS A 196 -17.25 23.51 -3.04
#